data_7cb8e356381b83b7343254f8e87d0c52
#
_entry.id   7cb8e356381b83b7343254f8e87d0c52
#
_cell.length_a   1.000
_cell.length_b   1.000
_cell.length_c   1.000
_cell.angle_alpha   90.00
_cell.angle_beta   90.00
_cell.angle_gamma   90.00
#
_symmetry.space_group_name_H-M   'P 1'
#
loop_
_entity.id
_entity.type
_entity.pdbx_description
1 polymer ?
#
loop_
_entity_poly.entity_id
_entity_poly.type
_entity_poly.pdbx_seq_one_letter_code
_entity_poly.pdbx_strand_id
1 'polypeptide(L)'
;MKRHLSLLMILCWGILLHAQTESELSSPNGEIKVTLNITDKIYYSIAYDGDVLLKDNSLQLALKDEVLGQNPRLRRRKYVSVDEQLTPVMPLKFSTVTNQYNQLTLTFKNYSVEFRAYDDGVAYRFVTSRKGEVEVLGEEFAVNFPDDYLLHLRQPGSFKTSYEEPYTHVSSNEWKPSDKMSVLPVLIDTRKQYKILISESDLTDYPCMFLKGTGDNGIVSTFPKAPLAFGEDGDRSLKITQEADYIAKTSGARNYPWRYFVLTKDDRQLLENTMTYKLAGKNQLQDVSWIKPGQVSWEWWNDASPYGPDVNFVSGYNLETYKYYIDFASKFGIPYIIMDEGWAKSTRDPYTPNPKVDLHELIRYGKEKNVGIVLWLTWLTVENNFDLFKTFNEWGIKGVKIDFMDRSDQWMVNYYERVAKEYKYPNILSYEGVRGMEQMGGCYPDNSIYLPFMRNAVGPMDYTPGAMISMQPNVYRAERPNSASIGTRAYQLALFVIFESGLQMLADNPTLYYRNEDCTRFITSVPVTWDETVALEAKAGEYAIIAKRKGDKWFIGGMTNNGQTEREFAVKLDFLKKDRAYQMTSFEDGINAGRQAMDYRCKSSQVKNGDVLTVKMVRNGGFAAVIE
;
A
#
# COMPACT_ATOMS: atom_id res chain seq x y z
N MET A 1 18.34 -91.56 -10.69
CA MET A 1 18.85 -90.22 -11.07
C MET A 1 17.68 -89.36 -11.34
N LYS A 2 17.25 -88.54 -10.41
CA LYS A 2 16.18 -87.51 -10.57
C LYS A 2 16.82 -86.15 -10.51
N ARG A 3 16.72 -85.32 -11.61
CA ARG A 3 17.20 -83.94 -11.65
C ARG A 3 16.09 -83.01 -11.13
N HIS A 4 16.36 -82.27 -10.07
CA HIS A 4 15.54 -81.19 -9.60
C HIS A 4 15.91 -79.95 -10.39
N LEU A 5 14.93 -79.35 -11.08
CA LEU A 5 15.00 -78.03 -11.72
C LEU A 5 14.43 -76.99 -10.76
N SER A 6 15.30 -76.20 -10.17
CA SER A 6 14.86 -75.03 -9.32
C SER A 6 14.59 -73.82 -10.20
N LEU A 7 13.34 -73.40 -10.25
CA LEU A 7 12.91 -72.17 -10.91
C LEU A 7 13.19 -71.01 -10.01
N LEU A 8 14.15 -70.14 -10.38
CA LEU A 8 14.43 -68.87 -9.69
C LEU A 8 13.51 -67.82 -10.22
N MET A 9 12.49 -67.43 -9.42
CA MET A 9 11.57 -66.30 -9.75
C MET A 9 12.23 -65.01 -9.31
N ILE A 10 12.77 -64.21 -10.26
CA ILE A 10 13.30 -62.89 -10.01
C ILE A 10 12.10 -61.93 -9.97
N LEU A 11 11.73 -61.46 -8.76
CA LEU A 11 10.82 -60.35 -8.57
C LEU A 11 11.55 -59.06 -8.94
N CYS A 12 11.31 -58.52 -10.14
CA CYS A 12 11.68 -57.14 -10.48
C CYS A 12 10.75 -56.19 -9.78
N TRP A 13 11.14 -55.66 -8.64
CA TRP A 13 10.55 -54.46 -8.10
C TRP A 13 10.95 -53.29 -9.00
N GLY A 14 10.04 -52.86 -9.84
CA GLY A 14 10.17 -51.61 -10.59
C GLY A 14 10.11 -50.44 -9.61
N ILE A 15 11.27 -49.93 -9.22
CA ILE A 15 11.36 -48.60 -8.61
C ILE A 15 10.96 -47.62 -9.71
N LEU A 16 9.75 -47.08 -9.65
CA LEU A 16 9.34 -45.93 -10.42
C LEU A 16 10.20 -44.73 -9.93
N LEU A 17 11.37 -44.58 -10.52
CA LEU A 17 12.13 -43.35 -10.46
C LEU A 17 11.28 -42.29 -11.14
N HIS A 18 10.56 -41.48 -10.36
CA HIS A 18 10.04 -40.21 -10.86
C HIS A 18 11.28 -39.40 -11.27
N ALA A 19 11.45 -39.22 -12.57
CA ALA A 19 12.52 -38.36 -13.08
C ALA A 19 12.26 -36.96 -12.55
N GLN A 20 13.11 -36.50 -11.66
CA GLN A 20 13.10 -35.14 -11.16
C GLN A 20 13.28 -34.20 -12.34
N THR A 21 12.31 -33.31 -12.56
CA THR A 21 12.34 -32.38 -13.69
C THR A 21 12.72 -31.00 -13.16
N GLU A 22 14.00 -30.70 -13.26
CA GLU A 22 14.55 -29.41 -12.86
C GLU A 22 14.43 -28.37 -13.96
N SER A 23 14.22 -27.10 -13.59
CA SER A 23 14.23 -25.93 -14.48
C SER A 23 14.83 -24.76 -13.74
N GLU A 24 15.55 -23.90 -14.44
CA GLU A 24 16.11 -22.67 -13.91
C GLU A 24 15.55 -21.46 -14.66
N LEU A 25 15.39 -20.35 -13.92
CA LEU A 25 15.05 -19.04 -14.45
C LEU A 25 15.91 -18.00 -13.76
N SER A 26 16.63 -17.17 -14.53
CA SER A 26 17.44 -16.08 -14.00
C SER A 26 16.85 -14.73 -14.35
N SER A 27 17.10 -13.72 -13.51
CA SER A 27 16.84 -12.32 -13.82
C SER A 27 17.62 -11.86 -15.07
N PRO A 28 17.26 -10.75 -15.71
CA PRO A 28 18.00 -10.21 -16.85
C PRO A 28 19.48 -9.98 -16.56
N ASN A 29 19.83 -9.44 -15.37
CA ASN A 29 21.22 -9.25 -14.93
C ASN A 29 21.91 -10.54 -14.43
N GLY A 30 21.15 -11.64 -14.24
CA GLY A 30 21.65 -12.94 -13.79
C GLY A 30 21.90 -13.08 -12.29
N GLU A 31 21.66 -12.05 -11.48
CA GLU A 31 21.94 -12.07 -10.04
C GLU A 31 20.88 -12.86 -9.23
N ILE A 32 19.62 -12.81 -9.65
CA ILE A 32 18.52 -13.56 -9.04
C ILE A 32 18.27 -14.82 -9.85
N LYS A 33 18.24 -15.95 -9.16
CA LYS A 33 18.00 -17.27 -9.76
C LYS A 33 16.86 -17.98 -9.05
N VAL A 34 15.92 -18.51 -9.84
CA VAL A 34 14.84 -19.41 -9.40
C VAL A 34 15.13 -20.81 -9.91
N THR A 35 15.26 -21.75 -8.99
CA THR A 35 15.38 -23.18 -9.31
C THR A 35 14.05 -23.87 -9.01
N LEU A 36 13.49 -24.58 -9.98
CA LEU A 36 12.22 -25.27 -9.87
C LEU A 36 12.41 -26.78 -9.96
N ASN A 37 11.82 -27.51 -9.02
CA ASN A 37 11.82 -28.96 -8.98
C ASN A 37 10.39 -29.48 -9.01
N ILE A 38 10.08 -30.34 -10.02
CA ILE A 38 8.77 -30.92 -10.19
C ILE A 38 8.85 -32.39 -9.82
N THR A 39 8.22 -32.75 -8.69
CA THR A 39 8.15 -34.10 -8.16
C THR A 39 6.71 -34.45 -7.78
N ASP A 40 6.41 -34.70 -6.52
CA ASP A 40 5.06 -34.84 -5.95
C ASP A 40 4.30 -33.52 -5.86
N LYS A 41 5.06 -32.40 -5.78
CA LYS A 41 4.56 -31.02 -5.90
C LYS A 41 5.42 -30.22 -6.87
N ILE A 42 5.08 -28.94 -7.03
CA ILE A 42 5.92 -27.95 -7.68
C ILE A 42 6.68 -27.23 -6.56
N TYR A 43 7.98 -27.46 -6.50
CA TYR A 43 8.88 -26.80 -5.56
C TYR A 43 9.69 -25.73 -6.26
N TYR A 44 10.04 -24.68 -5.54
CA TYR A 44 10.96 -23.65 -6.02
C TYR A 44 11.85 -23.12 -4.91
N SER A 45 13.05 -22.71 -5.29
CA SER A 45 14.02 -22.04 -4.42
C SER A 45 14.46 -20.74 -5.10
N ILE A 46 14.76 -19.71 -4.30
CA ILE A 46 15.22 -18.41 -4.79
C ILE A 46 16.58 -18.10 -4.18
N ALA A 47 17.55 -17.79 -5.04
CA ALA A 47 18.88 -17.32 -4.65
C ALA A 47 19.15 -15.92 -5.22
N TYR A 48 19.95 -15.14 -4.50
CA TYR A 48 20.46 -13.85 -4.91
C TYR A 48 21.98 -13.82 -4.73
N ASP A 49 22.75 -13.54 -5.79
CA ASP A 49 24.22 -13.64 -5.84
C ASP A 49 24.79 -14.98 -5.35
N GLY A 50 24.05 -16.05 -5.55
CA GLY A 50 24.41 -17.40 -5.09
C GLY A 50 23.98 -17.74 -3.66
N ASP A 51 23.58 -16.77 -2.84
CA ASP A 51 23.02 -17.00 -1.52
C ASP A 51 21.55 -17.45 -1.64
N VAL A 52 21.21 -18.62 -1.10
CA VAL A 52 19.85 -19.14 -1.06
C VAL A 52 19.06 -18.39 0.01
N LEU A 53 18.05 -17.63 -0.42
CA LEU A 53 17.20 -16.83 0.47
C LEU A 53 15.90 -17.55 0.85
N LEU A 54 15.32 -18.32 -0.10
CA LEU A 54 14.13 -19.12 0.09
C LEU A 54 14.39 -20.51 -0.47
N LYS A 55 14.02 -21.56 0.29
CA LYS A 55 14.43 -22.94 -0.03
C LYS A 55 13.25 -23.89 -0.01
N ASP A 56 13.12 -24.70 -1.07
CA ASP A 56 12.13 -25.78 -1.17
C ASP A 56 10.70 -25.32 -0.86
N ASN A 57 10.35 -24.12 -1.34
CA ASN A 57 9.01 -23.58 -1.22
C ASN A 57 8.06 -24.39 -2.10
N SER A 58 6.79 -24.52 -1.70
CA SER A 58 5.81 -25.25 -2.49
C SER A 58 4.57 -24.41 -2.81
N LEU A 59 3.92 -24.74 -3.92
CA LEU A 59 2.70 -24.08 -4.36
C LEU A 59 1.68 -25.09 -4.89
N GLN A 60 0.42 -24.92 -4.49
CA GLN A 60 -0.72 -25.68 -4.97
C GLN A 60 -1.98 -24.80 -5.02
N LEU A 61 -2.92 -25.18 -5.87
CA LEU A 61 -4.24 -24.56 -5.92
C LEU A 61 -5.29 -25.66 -5.80
N ALA A 62 -5.99 -25.70 -4.66
CA ALA A 62 -6.99 -26.69 -4.36
C ALA A 62 -8.35 -26.27 -4.95
N LEU A 63 -8.80 -26.95 -5.99
CA LEU A 63 -10.15 -26.85 -6.53
C LEU A 63 -11.01 -27.96 -5.89
N LYS A 64 -12.32 -27.81 -5.99
CA LYS A 64 -13.26 -28.81 -5.42
C LYS A 64 -13.03 -30.23 -5.94
N ASP A 65 -12.61 -30.38 -7.19
CA ASP A 65 -12.47 -31.66 -7.88
C ASP A 65 -11.02 -32.06 -8.16
N GLU A 66 -10.06 -31.17 -7.97
CA GLU A 66 -8.64 -31.40 -8.29
C GLU A 66 -7.73 -30.46 -7.49
N VAL A 67 -6.54 -30.95 -7.11
CA VAL A 67 -5.49 -30.09 -6.56
C VAL A 67 -4.42 -29.87 -7.63
N LEU A 68 -4.37 -28.64 -8.17
CA LEU A 68 -3.36 -28.27 -9.16
C LEU A 68 -2.00 -28.14 -8.46
N GLY A 69 -0.94 -28.65 -9.06
CA GLY A 69 0.38 -28.71 -8.44
C GLY A 69 0.64 -29.98 -7.62
N GLN A 70 -0.36 -30.86 -7.43
CA GLN A 70 -0.18 -32.17 -6.80
C GLN A 70 0.09 -33.25 -7.88
N ASN A 71 1.17 -34.02 -7.71
CA ASN A 71 1.66 -35.04 -8.68
C ASN A 71 1.66 -34.51 -10.13
N PRO A 72 2.23 -33.32 -10.36
CA PRO A 72 2.07 -32.59 -11.62
C PRO A 72 2.84 -33.28 -12.75
N ARG A 73 2.21 -33.42 -13.93
CA ARG A 73 2.84 -33.98 -15.14
C ARG A 73 3.14 -32.85 -16.11
N LEU A 74 4.39 -32.39 -16.11
CA LEU A 74 4.86 -31.32 -17.00
C LEU A 74 4.76 -31.76 -18.46
N ARG A 75 4.13 -30.90 -19.30
CA ARG A 75 3.99 -31.11 -20.76
C ARG A 75 4.95 -30.25 -21.56
N ARG A 76 5.15 -28.99 -21.12
CA ARG A 76 5.94 -28.03 -21.88
C ARG A 76 6.56 -26.99 -20.97
N ARG A 77 7.75 -26.52 -21.36
CA ARG A 77 8.41 -25.31 -20.86
C ARG A 77 8.46 -24.25 -21.96
N LYS A 78 8.22 -23.00 -21.61
CA LYS A 78 8.38 -21.87 -22.52
C LYS A 78 9.09 -20.74 -21.79
N TYR A 79 10.19 -20.28 -22.36
CA TYR A 79 10.95 -19.11 -21.87
C TYR A 79 10.67 -17.93 -22.77
N VAL A 80 10.54 -16.74 -22.16
CA VAL A 80 10.33 -15.46 -22.85
C VAL A 80 11.07 -14.39 -22.08
N SER A 81 11.77 -13.48 -22.76
CA SER A 81 12.31 -12.24 -22.20
C SER A 81 11.45 -11.08 -22.67
N VAL A 82 11.18 -10.16 -21.77
CA VAL A 82 10.38 -8.95 -22.00
C VAL A 82 11.16 -7.74 -21.55
N ASP A 83 11.11 -6.68 -22.34
CA ASP A 83 11.65 -5.36 -22.04
C ASP A 83 10.67 -4.33 -22.61
N GLU A 84 9.94 -3.67 -21.74
CA GLU A 84 8.91 -2.69 -22.11
C GLU A 84 8.83 -1.54 -21.10
N GLN A 85 8.23 -0.44 -21.51
CA GLN A 85 7.96 0.70 -20.64
C GLN A 85 6.46 0.77 -20.32
N LEU A 86 6.16 0.95 -19.03
CA LEU A 86 4.81 1.15 -18.55
C LEU A 86 4.60 2.61 -18.17
N THR A 87 3.40 3.12 -18.46
CA THR A 87 2.97 4.46 -18.01
C THR A 87 1.81 4.29 -17.03
N PRO A 88 2.05 4.42 -15.73
CA PRO A 88 0.99 4.33 -14.73
C PRO A 88 -0.07 5.42 -14.94
N VAL A 89 -1.36 5.08 -14.77
CA VAL A 89 -2.46 6.07 -14.77
C VAL A 89 -2.29 7.08 -13.64
N MET A 90 -1.82 6.59 -12.49
CA MET A 90 -1.48 7.40 -11.31
C MET A 90 0.02 7.26 -11.04
N PRO A 91 0.87 8.18 -11.48
CA PRO A 91 2.31 8.09 -11.28
C PRO A 91 2.69 8.55 -9.86
N LEU A 92 2.56 7.66 -8.88
CA LEU A 92 2.84 7.96 -7.47
C LEU A 92 4.33 7.94 -7.12
N LYS A 93 5.17 7.34 -7.97
CA LYS A 93 6.64 7.31 -7.84
C LYS A 93 7.35 7.77 -9.12
N PHE A 94 6.93 7.24 -10.26
CA PHE A 94 7.54 7.45 -11.56
C PHE A 94 6.47 7.65 -12.64
N SER A 95 6.72 8.56 -13.56
CA SER A 95 5.86 8.73 -14.74
C SER A 95 6.02 7.60 -15.75
N THR A 96 7.14 6.88 -15.71
CA THR A 96 7.44 5.74 -16.55
C THR A 96 8.14 4.66 -15.71
N VAL A 97 7.74 3.41 -15.87
CA VAL A 97 8.28 2.25 -15.14
C VAL A 97 8.85 1.26 -16.15
N THR A 98 10.13 0.90 -16.00
CA THR A 98 10.77 -0.16 -16.79
C THR A 98 10.27 -1.53 -16.33
N ASN A 99 9.69 -2.31 -17.24
CA ASN A 99 9.19 -3.66 -17.00
C ASN A 99 10.04 -4.67 -17.77
N GLN A 100 11.19 -5.02 -17.20
CA GLN A 100 12.14 -5.94 -17.78
C GLN A 100 12.23 -7.21 -16.95
N TYR A 101 11.98 -8.37 -17.58
CA TYR A 101 12.00 -9.67 -16.89
C TYR A 101 12.23 -10.83 -17.84
N ASN A 102 12.65 -11.96 -17.28
CA ASN A 102 12.57 -13.26 -17.92
C ASN A 102 11.40 -14.05 -17.33
N GLN A 103 10.64 -14.74 -18.16
CA GLN A 103 9.49 -15.56 -17.77
C GLN A 103 9.69 -17.03 -18.16
N LEU A 104 9.38 -17.94 -17.25
CA LEU A 104 9.21 -19.36 -17.51
C LEU A 104 7.76 -19.75 -17.29
N THR A 105 7.13 -20.31 -18.32
CA THR A 105 5.81 -20.91 -18.25
C THR A 105 5.92 -22.42 -18.24
N LEU A 106 5.47 -23.07 -17.18
CA LEU A 106 5.33 -24.51 -17.03
C LEU A 106 3.91 -24.91 -17.35
N THR A 107 3.69 -25.68 -18.43
CA THR A 107 2.34 -26.08 -18.90
C THR A 107 2.03 -27.52 -18.49
N PHE A 108 0.87 -27.70 -17.88
CA PHE A 108 0.28 -28.99 -17.48
C PHE A 108 -1.00 -29.27 -18.28
N LYS A 109 -1.88 -30.16 -17.82
CA LYS A 109 -3.05 -30.59 -18.61
C LYS A 109 -4.09 -29.47 -18.80
N ASN A 110 -4.52 -28.83 -17.72
CA ASN A 110 -5.61 -27.84 -17.72
C ASN A 110 -5.17 -26.53 -17.04
N TYR A 111 -3.88 -26.39 -16.77
CA TYR A 111 -3.31 -25.22 -16.14
C TYR A 111 -1.86 -25.02 -16.55
N SER A 112 -1.34 -23.86 -16.25
CA SER A 112 0.08 -23.54 -16.25
C SER A 112 0.44 -22.74 -15.00
N VAL A 113 1.75 -22.73 -14.69
CA VAL A 113 2.33 -21.85 -13.70
C VAL A 113 3.33 -20.96 -14.41
N GLU A 114 3.20 -19.66 -14.21
CA GLU A 114 4.10 -18.66 -14.76
C GLU A 114 5.00 -18.15 -13.66
N PHE A 115 6.33 -18.17 -13.88
CA PHE A 115 7.32 -17.51 -13.07
C PHE A 115 7.96 -16.36 -13.83
N ARG A 116 8.14 -15.23 -13.18
CA ARG A 116 8.91 -14.09 -13.68
C ARG A 116 10.07 -13.79 -12.74
N ALA A 117 11.24 -13.58 -13.30
CA ALA A 117 12.42 -13.11 -12.58
C ALA A 117 12.77 -11.70 -13.11
N TYR A 118 12.78 -10.74 -12.21
CA TYR A 118 13.18 -9.36 -12.39
C TYR A 118 14.54 -9.15 -11.72
N ASP A 119 15.23 -8.06 -11.99
CA ASP A 119 16.48 -7.72 -11.30
C ASP A 119 16.26 -7.30 -9.83
N ASP A 120 14.99 -7.01 -9.48
CA ASP A 120 14.55 -6.59 -8.15
C ASP A 120 13.57 -7.57 -7.49
N GLY A 121 13.35 -8.78 -8.07
CA GLY A 121 12.46 -9.74 -7.45
C GLY A 121 11.97 -10.88 -8.33
N VAL A 122 11.06 -11.67 -7.76
CA VAL A 122 10.46 -12.86 -8.39
C VAL A 122 8.95 -12.82 -8.20
N ALA A 123 8.20 -13.24 -9.21
CA ALA A 123 6.76 -13.42 -9.10
C ALA A 123 6.31 -14.75 -9.71
N TYR A 124 5.20 -15.31 -9.19
CA TYR A 124 4.53 -16.43 -9.85
C TYR A 124 3.01 -16.31 -9.76
N ARG A 125 2.32 -17.01 -10.68
CA ARG A 125 0.87 -17.19 -10.62
C ARG A 125 0.44 -18.51 -11.27
N PHE A 126 -0.75 -18.97 -10.89
CA PHE A 126 -1.48 -19.97 -11.65
C PHE A 126 -2.24 -19.35 -12.81
N VAL A 127 -2.34 -20.09 -13.90
CA VAL A 127 -3.21 -19.78 -15.04
C VAL A 127 -3.99 -21.05 -15.38
N THR A 128 -5.33 -20.97 -15.38
CA THR A 128 -6.19 -22.12 -15.66
C THR A 128 -6.94 -21.96 -16.97
N SER A 129 -7.31 -23.10 -17.58
CA SER A 129 -8.03 -23.15 -18.86
C SER A 129 -9.19 -24.15 -18.80
N ARG A 130 -9.88 -24.20 -17.66
CA ARG A 130 -11.04 -25.09 -17.43
C ARG A 130 -12.32 -24.43 -17.96
N LYS A 131 -13.30 -25.25 -18.32
CA LYS A 131 -14.62 -24.75 -18.74
C LYS A 131 -15.51 -24.48 -17.52
N GLY A 132 -16.39 -23.48 -17.65
CA GLY A 132 -17.38 -23.14 -16.62
C GLY A 132 -16.79 -22.46 -15.39
N GLU A 133 -17.53 -22.49 -14.30
CA GLU A 133 -17.10 -21.99 -12.99
C GLU A 133 -16.40 -23.09 -12.18
N VAL A 134 -15.51 -22.67 -11.29
CA VAL A 134 -14.80 -23.55 -10.34
C VAL A 134 -14.91 -22.98 -8.94
N GLU A 135 -14.97 -23.88 -7.93
CA GLU A 135 -14.85 -23.53 -6.52
C GLU A 135 -13.39 -23.77 -6.09
N VAL A 136 -12.75 -22.72 -5.59
CA VAL A 136 -11.39 -22.76 -5.05
C VAL A 136 -11.48 -22.95 -3.54
N LEU A 137 -11.00 -24.09 -3.05
CA LEU A 137 -11.05 -24.43 -1.63
C LEU A 137 -9.91 -23.76 -0.84
N GLY A 138 -8.79 -23.51 -1.51
CA GLY A 138 -7.60 -22.88 -0.93
C GLY A 138 -6.44 -22.80 -1.91
N GLU A 139 -5.44 -22.04 -1.53
CA GLU A 139 -4.17 -21.91 -2.25
C GLU A 139 -3.01 -22.13 -1.25
N GLU A 140 -2.11 -23.04 -1.57
CA GLU A 140 -0.87 -23.23 -0.81
C GLU A 140 0.20 -22.27 -1.35
N PHE A 141 0.54 -21.31 -0.55
CA PHE A 141 1.74 -20.49 -0.65
C PHE A 141 2.57 -20.83 0.57
N ALA A 142 3.50 -21.78 0.42
CA ALA A 142 4.39 -22.21 1.49
C ALA A 142 5.81 -21.75 1.20
N VAL A 143 6.37 -20.97 2.10
CA VAL A 143 7.71 -20.39 1.99
C VAL A 143 8.55 -20.83 3.19
N ASN A 144 9.74 -21.38 2.92
CA ASN A 144 10.68 -21.87 3.92
C ASN A 144 11.97 -21.05 3.86
N PHE A 145 12.45 -20.65 5.02
CA PHE A 145 13.69 -19.91 5.19
C PHE A 145 14.82 -20.87 5.56
N PRO A 146 16.02 -20.69 4.98
CA PRO A 146 17.16 -21.55 5.33
C PRO A 146 17.71 -21.27 6.73
N ASP A 147 17.41 -20.11 7.31
CA ASP A 147 17.85 -19.65 8.62
C ASP A 147 16.69 -18.97 9.37
N ASP A 148 16.91 -18.58 10.63
CA ASP A 148 15.99 -17.75 11.40
C ASP A 148 16.05 -16.30 10.93
N TYR A 149 14.96 -15.82 10.32
CA TYR A 149 14.77 -14.45 9.82
C TYR A 149 13.92 -13.62 10.76
N LEU A 150 14.09 -12.30 10.74
CA LEU A 150 13.22 -11.37 11.45
C LEU A 150 12.09 -10.91 10.54
N LEU A 151 10.87 -11.11 10.98
CA LEU A 151 9.66 -10.76 10.24
C LEU A 151 9.04 -9.48 10.81
N HIS A 152 8.70 -8.54 9.93
CA HIS A 152 7.92 -7.35 10.27
C HIS A 152 6.50 -7.57 9.76
N LEU A 153 5.56 -7.66 10.68
CA LEU A 153 4.20 -8.14 10.46
C LEU A 153 3.18 -7.10 10.90
N ARG A 154 2.02 -7.09 10.25
CA ARG A 154 0.83 -6.43 10.77
C ARG A 154 -0.22 -7.50 11.05
N GLN A 155 -0.54 -7.70 12.33
CA GLN A 155 -1.23 -8.90 12.81
C GLN A 155 -2.66 -8.59 13.31
N PRO A 156 -3.68 -8.60 12.42
CA PRO A 156 -5.06 -8.43 12.82
C PRO A 156 -5.59 -9.61 13.62
N GLY A 157 -6.61 -9.35 14.46
CA GLY A 157 -7.28 -10.38 15.25
C GLY A 157 -8.24 -11.27 14.46
N SER A 158 -8.71 -10.79 13.29
CA SER A 158 -9.67 -11.49 12.43
C SER A 158 -9.55 -11.01 10.99
N PHE A 159 -10.28 -11.64 10.06
CA PHE A 159 -10.42 -11.17 8.68
C PHE A 159 -11.30 -9.91 8.54
N LYS A 160 -12.04 -9.53 9.59
CA LYS A 160 -12.87 -8.32 9.61
C LYS A 160 -12.26 -7.31 10.59
N THR A 161 -11.58 -6.29 10.06
CA THR A 161 -10.93 -5.20 10.81
C THR A 161 -10.49 -4.09 9.85
N SER A 162 -10.12 -2.93 10.37
CA SER A 162 -9.53 -1.81 9.59
C SER A 162 -8.13 -2.10 9.06
N TYR A 163 -7.47 -3.16 9.54
CA TYR A 163 -6.07 -3.51 9.20
C TYR A 163 -5.04 -2.41 9.53
N GLU A 164 -5.26 -1.69 10.62
CA GLU A 164 -4.43 -0.56 11.07
C GLU A 164 -3.58 -0.87 12.32
N GLU A 165 -3.49 -2.13 12.71
CA GLU A 165 -2.68 -2.54 13.85
C GLU A 165 -1.22 -2.11 13.67
N PRO A 166 -0.50 -1.75 14.75
CA PRO A 166 0.93 -1.49 14.70
C PRO A 166 1.72 -2.69 14.18
N TYR A 167 2.86 -2.42 13.56
CA TYR A 167 3.77 -3.49 13.16
C TYR A 167 4.36 -4.20 14.37
N THR A 168 4.46 -5.52 14.28
CA THR A 168 5.12 -6.42 15.23
C THR A 168 6.34 -7.03 14.58
N HIS A 169 7.33 -7.42 15.39
CA HIS A 169 8.60 -7.94 14.95
C HIS A 169 8.84 -9.27 15.65
N VAL A 170 8.96 -10.36 14.88
CA VAL A 170 9.04 -11.72 15.41
C VAL A 170 10.06 -12.55 14.61
N SER A 171 10.81 -13.42 15.29
CA SER A 171 11.66 -14.41 14.63
C SER A 171 10.83 -15.46 13.91
N SER A 172 11.28 -15.89 12.74
CA SER A 172 10.52 -16.83 11.89
C SER A 172 10.26 -18.18 12.58
N ASN A 173 11.17 -18.64 13.44
CA ASN A 173 11.01 -19.85 14.24
C ASN A 173 10.07 -19.68 15.46
N GLU A 174 9.73 -18.46 15.83
CA GLU A 174 8.85 -18.15 16.96
C GLU A 174 7.39 -17.91 16.54
N TRP A 175 7.15 -17.57 15.28
CA TRP A 175 5.78 -17.32 14.78
C TRP A 175 5.06 -18.64 14.51
N LYS A 176 4.17 -19.01 15.42
CA LYS A 176 3.48 -20.31 15.43
C LYS A 176 2.16 -20.27 14.66
N PRO A 177 1.65 -21.43 14.19
CA PRO A 177 0.34 -21.54 13.55
C PRO A 177 -0.84 -21.05 14.41
N SER A 178 -0.69 -21.12 15.75
CA SER A 178 -1.70 -20.65 16.72
C SER A 178 -1.74 -19.13 16.87
N ASP A 179 -0.68 -18.43 16.45
CA ASP A 179 -0.58 -16.98 16.61
C ASP A 179 -1.49 -16.24 15.60
N LYS A 180 -1.62 -14.94 15.78
CA LYS A 180 -2.36 -14.10 14.83
C LYS A 180 -1.75 -14.20 13.44
N MET A 181 -2.61 -14.17 12.42
CA MET A 181 -2.18 -14.03 11.02
C MET A 181 -1.60 -12.64 10.74
N SER A 182 -0.91 -12.49 9.64
CA SER A 182 -0.46 -11.20 9.12
C SER A 182 -1.15 -10.85 7.81
N VAL A 183 -1.46 -9.57 7.62
CA VAL A 183 -1.81 -9.03 6.30
C VAL A 183 -0.55 -8.82 5.48
N LEU A 184 -0.70 -8.70 4.16
CA LEU A 184 0.35 -8.24 3.25
C LEU A 184 0.43 -6.70 3.23
N PRO A 185 1.61 -6.12 2.93
CA PRO A 185 2.89 -6.82 2.71
C PRO A 185 3.56 -7.27 4.01
N VAL A 186 4.43 -8.27 3.90
CA VAL A 186 5.33 -8.71 4.97
C VAL A 186 6.76 -8.41 4.57
N LEU A 187 7.51 -7.71 5.42
CA LEU A 187 8.93 -7.45 5.23
C LEU A 187 9.74 -8.42 6.08
N ILE A 188 10.74 -9.03 5.48
CA ILE A 188 11.63 -10.02 6.08
C ILE A 188 13.05 -9.51 6.04
N ASP A 189 13.68 -9.42 7.20
CA ASP A 189 15.12 -9.15 7.35
C ASP A 189 15.83 -10.50 7.54
N THR A 190 16.69 -10.86 6.61
CA THR A 190 17.48 -12.10 6.71
C THR A 190 18.54 -12.05 7.82
N ARG A 191 18.64 -10.94 8.56
CA ARG A 191 19.70 -10.66 9.56
C ARG A 191 21.11 -10.64 8.95
N LYS A 192 21.18 -10.66 7.62
CA LYS A 192 22.38 -10.52 6.79
C LYS A 192 22.22 -9.23 5.95
N GLN A 193 22.70 -9.26 4.72
CA GLN A 193 22.59 -8.10 3.81
C GLN A 193 21.28 -8.02 3.03
N TYR A 194 20.41 -9.04 3.10
CA TYR A 194 19.22 -9.11 2.24
C TYR A 194 17.94 -8.78 3.00
N LYS A 195 17.01 -8.16 2.29
CA LYS A 195 15.60 -8.07 2.68
C LYS A 195 14.69 -8.63 1.61
N ILE A 196 13.58 -9.18 2.05
CA ILE A 196 12.55 -9.79 1.20
C ILE A 196 11.21 -9.13 1.55
N LEU A 197 10.52 -8.56 0.57
CA LEU A 197 9.15 -8.07 0.75
C LEU A 197 8.20 -9.00 0.01
N ILE A 198 7.23 -9.56 0.72
CA ILE A 198 6.19 -10.44 0.14
C ILE A 198 4.91 -9.66 -0.03
N SER A 199 4.32 -9.74 -1.24
CA SER A 199 2.99 -9.18 -1.51
C SER A 199 2.31 -9.89 -2.69
N GLU A 200 1.18 -9.33 -3.12
CA GLU A 200 0.35 -9.82 -4.22
C GLU A 200 -0.04 -8.68 -5.17
N SER A 201 -0.37 -9.02 -6.43
CA SER A 201 -0.83 -8.06 -7.43
C SER A 201 -1.81 -8.72 -8.39
N ASP A 202 -2.54 -7.92 -9.17
CA ASP A 202 -3.58 -8.37 -10.11
C ASP A 202 -4.70 -9.16 -9.39
N LEU A 203 -5.11 -8.64 -8.23
CA LEU A 203 -6.13 -9.24 -7.38
C LEU A 203 -7.53 -8.94 -7.96
N THR A 204 -8.05 -9.88 -8.71
CA THR A 204 -9.35 -9.78 -9.40
C THR A 204 -10.17 -11.02 -9.09
N ASP A 205 -11.43 -10.86 -8.64
CA ASP A 205 -12.39 -11.94 -8.37
C ASP A 205 -11.79 -13.05 -7.48
N TYR A 206 -11.04 -12.64 -6.44
CA TYR A 206 -10.33 -13.54 -5.55
C TYR A 206 -10.07 -12.86 -4.20
N PRO A 207 -10.05 -13.57 -3.04
CA PRO A 207 -9.78 -12.96 -1.75
C PRO A 207 -8.31 -12.55 -1.59
N CYS A 208 -8.06 -11.56 -0.72
CA CYS A 208 -6.70 -11.22 -0.32
C CYS A 208 -6.03 -12.37 0.44
N MET A 209 -4.74 -12.55 0.20
CA MET A 209 -3.91 -13.51 0.93
C MET A 209 -3.46 -12.93 2.28
N PHE A 210 -3.54 -13.75 3.31
CA PHE A 210 -2.93 -13.54 4.61
C PHE A 210 -1.88 -14.63 4.86
N LEU A 211 -0.98 -14.39 5.79
CA LEU A 211 0.09 -15.32 6.13
C LEU A 211 0.01 -15.75 7.59
N LYS A 212 0.47 -16.97 7.86
CA LYS A 212 0.69 -17.52 9.18
C LYS A 212 2.09 -18.13 9.28
N GLY A 213 2.67 -18.08 10.47
CA GLY A 213 3.92 -18.78 10.74
C GLY A 213 3.72 -20.29 10.85
N THR A 214 4.77 -21.04 10.56
CA THR A 214 4.81 -22.50 10.75
C THR A 214 5.38 -22.90 12.10
N GLY A 215 6.08 -21.98 12.78
CA GLY A 215 6.86 -22.25 14.00
C GLY A 215 8.19 -22.95 13.73
N ASP A 216 8.57 -23.08 12.44
CA ASP A 216 9.80 -23.76 12.00
C ASP A 216 10.37 -23.06 10.76
N ASN A 217 10.81 -21.82 10.93
CA ASN A 217 11.42 -21.01 9.86
C ASN A 217 10.63 -21.00 8.54
N GLY A 218 9.30 -20.89 8.63
CA GLY A 218 8.46 -20.87 7.44
C GLY A 218 7.17 -20.08 7.64
N ILE A 219 6.52 -19.80 6.52
CA ILE A 219 5.20 -19.16 6.47
C ILE A 219 4.29 -19.87 5.47
N VAL A 220 2.99 -19.82 5.74
CA VAL A 220 1.96 -20.37 4.86
C VAL A 220 0.81 -19.40 4.69
N SER A 221 0.12 -19.50 3.54
CA SER A 221 -1.07 -18.71 3.26
C SER A 221 -2.28 -19.13 4.10
N THR A 222 -3.15 -18.16 4.33
CA THR A 222 -4.52 -18.36 4.82
C THR A 222 -5.44 -17.33 4.17
N PHE A 223 -6.70 -17.66 3.99
CA PHE A 223 -7.66 -16.83 3.27
C PHE A 223 -9.00 -16.77 3.99
N PRO A 224 -9.73 -15.65 3.92
CA PRO A 224 -11.13 -15.60 4.32
C PRO A 224 -11.98 -16.48 3.41
N LYS A 225 -13.01 -17.10 3.95
CA LYS A 225 -14.02 -17.85 3.19
C LYS A 225 -14.95 -16.87 2.46
N ALA A 226 -15.51 -17.32 1.34
CA ALA A 226 -16.51 -16.54 0.62
C ALA A 226 -17.80 -16.43 1.46
N PRO A 227 -18.41 -15.25 1.61
CA PRO A 227 -19.65 -15.08 2.34
C PRO A 227 -20.84 -15.63 1.54
N LEU A 228 -21.76 -16.33 2.23
CA LEU A 228 -23.03 -16.80 1.70
C LEU A 228 -24.21 -15.99 2.19
N ALA A 229 -24.13 -15.46 3.41
CA ALA A 229 -25.17 -14.64 3.99
C ALA A 229 -24.60 -13.57 4.91
N PHE A 230 -25.30 -12.44 4.95
CA PHE A 230 -24.97 -11.30 5.78
C PHE A 230 -26.07 -11.00 6.80
N GLY A 231 -25.70 -10.40 7.91
CA GLY A 231 -26.59 -9.86 8.92
C GLY A 231 -26.18 -8.43 9.28
N GLU A 232 -27.06 -7.75 10.00
CA GLU A 232 -26.81 -6.37 10.45
C GLU A 232 -25.59 -6.28 11.38
N ASP A 233 -24.79 -5.20 11.19
CA ASP A 233 -23.65 -4.83 12.03
C ASP A 233 -23.57 -3.30 12.14
N GLY A 234 -24.52 -2.73 12.85
CA GLY A 234 -24.70 -1.28 12.94
C GLY A 234 -25.22 -0.66 11.65
N ASP A 235 -24.88 0.61 11.42
CA ASP A 235 -25.33 1.40 10.28
C ASP A 235 -24.31 1.52 9.16
N ARG A 236 -23.09 1.00 9.34
CA ARG A 236 -21.93 1.21 8.45
C ARG A 236 -21.45 -0.04 7.74
N SER A 237 -21.68 -1.22 8.31
CA SER A 237 -21.14 -2.47 7.80
C SER A 237 -22.14 -3.63 7.99
N LEU A 238 -21.78 -4.81 7.49
CA LEU A 238 -22.50 -6.07 7.68
C LEU A 238 -21.53 -7.11 8.24
N LYS A 239 -22.04 -7.99 9.11
CA LYS A 239 -21.31 -9.20 9.54
C LYS A 239 -21.68 -10.38 8.64
N ILE A 240 -20.71 -11.26 8.40
CA ILE A 240 -20.95 -12.53 7.72
C ILE A 240 -21.64 -13.48 8.72
N THR A 241 -22.81 -13.98 8.37
CA THR A 241 -23.59 -14.92 9.19
C THR A 241 -23.46 -16.36 8.70
N GLN A 242 -23.05 -16.54 7.45
CA GLN A 242 -22.78 -17.85 6.88
C GLN A 242 -21.65 -17.74 5.86
N GLU A 243 -20.69 -18.66 5.96
CA GLU A 243 -19.56 -18.79 5.05
C GLU A 243 -19.68 -20.04 4.17
N ALA A 244 -19.09 -19.99 2.99
CA ALA A 244 -18.95 -21.13 2.10
C ALA A 244 -17.82 -22.07 2.58
N ASP A 245 -17.77 -23.26 1.99
CA ASP A 245 -16.65 -24.18 2.17
C ASP A 245 -15.44 -23.81 1.29
N TYR A 246 -15.56 -22.82 0.39
CA TYR A 246 -14.55 -22.34 -0.53
C TYR A 246 -14.13 -20.89 -0.23
N ILE A 247 -12.97 -20.50 -0.74
CA ILE A 247 -12.47 -19.12 -0.63
C ILE A 247 -12.90 -18.24 -1.82
N ALA A 248 -13.12 -18.87 -2.99
CA ALA A 248 -13.63 -18.19 -4.18
C ALA A 248 -14.45 -19.14 -5.06
N LYS A 249 -15.47 -18.60 -5.73
CA LYS A 249 -16.16 -19.21 -6.84
C LYS A 249 -15.99 -18.32 -8.08
N THR A 250 -15.31 -18.82 -9.10
CA THR A 250 -14.79 -17.98 -10.18
C THR A 250 -14.72 -18.72 -11.52
N SER A 251 -14.40 -18.01 -12.61
CA SER A 251 -14.21 -18.62 -13.92
C SER A 251 -13.11 -19.69 -13.91
N GLY A 252 -13.37 -20.83 -14.52
CA GLY A 252 -12.37 -21.89 -14.68
C GLY A 252 -11.25 -21.55 -15.68
N ALA A 253 -11.44 -20.55 -16.53
CA ALA A 253 -10.43 -20.04 -17.46
C ALA A 253 -10.02 -18.64 -17.03
N ARG A 254 -8.92 -18.53 -16.28
CA ARG A 254 -8.46 -17.27 -15.71
C ARG A 254 -6.99 -17.25 -15.35
N ASN A 255 -6.45 -16.05 -15.13
CA ASN A 255 -5.23 -15.81 -14.38
C ASN A 255 -5.59 -15.65 -12.91
N TYR A 256 -4.80 -16.25 -12.00
CA TYR A 256 -4.87 -16.01 -10.57
C TYR A 256 -3.95 -14.86 -10.20
N PRO A 257 -4.10 -14.25 -9.00
CA PRO A 257 -3.22 -13.17 -8.57
C PRO A 257 -1.75 -13.56 -8.60
N TRP A 258 -0.90 -12.60 -8.89
CA TRP A 258 0.55 -12.76 -8.73
C TRP A 258 0.91 -12.80 -7.24
N ARG A 259 1.74 -13.78 -6.86
CA ARG A 259 2.46 -13.82 -5.60
C ARG A 259 3.87 -13.38 -5.90
N TYR A 260 4.38 -12.38 -5.20
CA TYR A 260 5.69 -11.84 -5.53
C TYR A 260 6.56 -11.54 -4.33
N PHE A 261 7.86 -11.55 -4.58
CA PHE A 261 8.95 -11.27 -3.67
C PHE A 261 9.79 -10.14 -4.25
N VAL A 262 9.90 -9.02 -3.54
CA VAL A 262 10.94 -8.04 -3.81
C VAL A 262 12.18 -8.47 -3.05
N LEU A 263 13.32 -8.50 -3.71
CA LEU A 263 14.60 -8.93 -3.13
C LEU A 263 15.60 -7.78 -3.22
N THR A 264 16.20 -7.40 -2.12
CA THR A 264 17.14 -6.27 -2.11
C THR A 264 18.28 -6.47 -1.12
N LYS A 265 19.43 -5.86 -1.43
CA LYS A 265 20.58 -5.66 -0.53
C LYS A 265 20.65 -4.23 0.01
N ASP A 266 19.79 -3.35 -0.48
CA ASP A 266 19.78 -1.93 -0.14
C ASP A 266 18.35 -1.47 0.13
N ASP A 267 18.07 -1.05 1.34
CA ASP A 267 16.74 -0.65 1.78
C ASP A 267 16.16 0.51 0.94
N ARG A 268 17.00 1.30 0.25
CA ARG A 268 16.58 2.35 -0.67
C ARG A 268 15.73 1.81 -1.81
N GLN A 269 16.02 0.58 -2.29
CA GLN A 269 15.27 -0.06 -3.38
C GLN A 269 13.83 -0.40 -2.99
N LEU A 270 13.52 -0.58 -1.69
CA LEU A 270 12.15 -0.76 -1.22
C LEU A 270 11.31 0.52 -1.41
N LEU A 271 11.92 1.68 -1.21
CA LEU A 271 11.27 2.99 -1.38
C LEU A 271 10.96 3.30 -2.85
N GLU A 272 11.79 2.80 -3.77
CA GLU A 272 11.65 2.96 -5.21
C GLU A 272 10.86 1.81 -5.88
N ASN A 273 10.47 0.78 -5.12
CA ASN A 273 9.85 -0.43 -5.66
C ASN A 273 8.60 -0.14 -6.48
N THR A 274 8.49 -0.80 -7.64
CA THR A 274 7.38 -0.70 -8.58
C THR A 274 6.79 -2.06 -8.99
N MET A 275 7.09 -3.14 -8.27
CA MET A 275 6.70 -4.50 -8.64
C MET A 275 5.19 -4.65 -8.83
N THR A 276 4.38 -4.00 -7.99
CA THR A 276 2.92 -4.02 -8.13
C THR A 276 2.47 -3.49 -9.50
N TYR A 277 3.08 -2.40 -9.99
CA TYR A 277 2.76 -1.84 -11.32
C TYR A 277 3.22 -2.75 -12.46
N LYS A 278 4.40 -3.38 -12.33
CA LYS A 278 4.95 -4.34 -13.32
C LYS A 278 4.07 -5.58 -13.48
N LEU A 279 3.36 -5.97 -12.42
CA LEU A 279 2.53 -7.17 -12.35
C LEU A 279 1.02 -6.88 -12.51
N ALA A 280 0.61 -5.63 -12.45
CA ALA A 280 -0.79 -5.23 -12.58
C ALA A 280 -1.36 -5.61 -13.95
N GLY A 281 -2.65 -5.92 -13.98
CA GLY A 281 -3.41 -6.10 -15.21
C GLY A 281 -3.45 -4.82 -16.05
N LYS A 282 -3.80 -4.94 -17.33
CA LYS A 282 -3.96 -3.79 -18.22
C LYS A 282 -5.11 -2.90 -17.73
N ASN A 283 -4.88 -1.58 -17.78
CA ASN A 283 -5.96 -0.62 -17.55
C ASN A 283 -7.15 -0.89 -18.48
N GLN A 284 -8.33 -1.00 -17.90
CA GLN A 284 -9.58 -1.26 -18.62
C GLN A 284 -10.41 0.01 -18.89
N LEU A 285 -10.05 1.14 -18.29
CA LEU A 285 -10.71 2.42 -18.52
C LEU A 285 -10.26 3.01 -19.86
N GLN A 286 -11.21 3.39 -20.72
CA GLN A 286 -10.92 3.99 -22.02
C GLN A 286 -10.43 5.43 -21.89
N ASP A 287 -11.02 6.19 -20.98
CA ASP A 287 -10.64 7.57 -20.64
C ASP A 287 -10.29 7.66 -19.17
N VAL A 288 -9.11 8.16 -18.86
CA VAL A 288 -8.59 8.39 -17.51
C VAL A 288 -8.32 9.88 -17.26
N SER A 289 -8.63 10.76 -18.20
CA SER A 289 -8.36 12.20 -18.13
C SER A 289 -9.15 12.90 -17.01
N TRP A 290 -10.24 12.29 -16.59
CA TRP A 290 -11.10 12.78 -15.50
C TRP A 290 -10.51 12.51 -14.10
N ILE A 291 -9.58 11.58 -13.96
CA ILE A 291 -8.91 11.30 -12.68
C ILE A 291 -8.01 12.49 -12.34
N LYS A 292 -8.36 13.23 -11.29
CA LYS A 292 -7.67 14.45 -10.86
C LYS A 292 -7.21 14.30 -9.43
N PRO A 293 -6.05 13.64 -9.20
CA PRO A 293 -5.48 13.54 -7.87
C PRO A 293 -5.14 14.93 -7.31
N GLY A 294 -5.16 15.06 -6.00
CA GLY A 294 -4.90 16.34 -5.35
C GLY A 294 -4.87 16.27 -3.84
N GLN A 295 -4.53 17.39 -3.24
CA GLN A 295 -4.65 17.56 -1.81
C GLN A 295 -6.07 17.95 -1.43
N VAL A 296 -6.43 17.69 -0.17
CA VAL A 296 -7.76 17.95 0.35
C VAL A 296 -7.69 18.43 1.79
N SER A 297 -8.47 19.46 2.11
CA SER A 297 -8.68 19.88 3.50
C SER A 297 -9.79 19.05 4.12
N TRP A 298 -9.58 18.61 5.36
CA TRP A 298 -10.42 17.62 6.04
C TRP A 298 -10.71 18.06 7.48
N GLU A 299 -11.99 17.97 7.92
CA GLU A 299 -12.45 18.54 9.19
C GLU A 299 -12.54 17.55 10.35
N TRP A 300 -12.59 16.26 10.06
CA TRP A 300 -12.94 15.23 11.04
C TRP A 300 -11.95 15.14 12.22
N TRP A 301 -10.64 15.25 11.94
CA TRP A 301 -9.61 15.04 12.96
C TRP A 301 -9.68 16.05 14.12
N ASN A 302 -10.15 17.27 13.85
CA ASN A 302 -10.33 18.35 14.82
C ASN A 302 -11.81 18.65 15.13
N ASP A 303 -12.73 17.72 14.85
CA ASP A 303 -14.15 17.85 15.16
C ASP A 303 -14.77 19.13 14.57
N ALA A 304 -14.42 19.45 13.33
CA ALA A 304 -14.88 20.64 12.61
C ALA A 304 -14.83 21.93 13.45
N SER A 305 -13.75 22.13 14.22
CA SER A 305 -13.64 23.19 15.24
C SER A 305 -12.59 24.25 14.93
N PRO A 306 -12.70 25.05 13.82
CA PRO A 306 -11.88 26.23 13.65
C PRO A 306 -12.18 27.27 14.74
N TYR A 307 -11.17 28.05 15.10
CA TYR A 307 -11.26 29.05 16.17
C TYR A 307 -10.29 30.21 15.95
N GLY A 308 -10.51 31.32 16.62
CA GLY A 308 -9.61 32.47 16.56
C GLY A 308 -10.31 33.77 16.28
N PRO A 309 -9.57 34.90 16.14
CA PRO A 309 -10.17 36.23 15.99
C PRO A 309 -10.87 36.44 14.65
N ASP A 310 -10.61 35.63 13.66
CA ASP A 310 -11.20 35.61 12.33
C ASP A 310 -12.42 34.65 12.21
N VAL A 311 -12.74 33.91 13.28
CA VAL A 311 -13.91 33.03 13.36
C VAL A 311 -15.00 33.74 14.16
N ASN A 312 -16.02 34.23 13.49
CA ASN A 312 -17.14 34.98 14.08
C ASN A 312 -18.46 34.20 14.12
N PHE A 313 -18.36 32.87 14.02
CA PHE A 313 -19.49 31.93 14.03
C PHE A 313 -19.20 30.79 15.02
N VAL A 314 -20.23 30.05 15.40
CA VAL A 314 -20.09 28.83 16.21
C VAL A 314 -19.63 27.71 15.29
N SER A 315 -18.43 27.18 15.54
CA SER A 315 -17.85 26.08 14.75
C SER A 315 -18.59 24.75 15.00
N GLY A 316 -18.46 23.84 14.06
CA GLY A 316 -19.12 22.52 14.03
C GLY A 316 -19.56 22.17 12.62
N TYR A 317 -20.36 21.12 12.47
CA TYR A 317 -20.87 20.66 11.17
C TYR A 317 -22.01 21.59 10.69
N ASN A 318 -21.63 22.73 10.13
CA ASN A 318 -22.55 23.77 9.67
C ASN A 318 -22.00 24.54 8.47
N LEU A 319 -22.87 25.34 7.84
CA LEU A 319 -22.57 26.10 6.61
C LEU A 319 -21.33 27.00 6.76
N GLU A 320 -21.25 27.77 7.86
CA GLU A 320 -20.19 28.76 8.07
C GLU A 320 -18.83 28.07 8.24
N THR A 321 -18.76 26.98 8.97
CA THR A 321 -17.54 26.19 9.14
C THR A 321 -17.04 25.67 7.79
N TYR A 322 -17.89 25.06 6.98
CA TYR A 322 -17.47 24.56 5.67
C TYR A 322 -17.10 25.68 4.69
N LYS A 323 -17.74 26.84 4.75
CA LYS A 323 -17.29 28.01 3.99
C LYS A 323 -15.87 28.44 4.40
N TYR A 324 -15.56 28.41 5.69
CA TYR A 324 -14.21 28.71 6.19
C TYR A 324 -13.16 27.69 5.67
N TYR A 325 -13.50 26.41 5.60
CA TYR A 325 -12.64 25.39 4.98
C TYR A 325 -12.48 25.61 3.46
N ILE A 326 -13.52 25.99 2.76
CA ILE A 326 -13.47 26.32 1.32
C ILE A 326 -12.60 27.57 1.09
N ASP A 327 -12.73 28.63 1.89
CA ASP A 327 -11.91 29.84 1.77
C ASP A 327 -10.43 29.54 2.03
N PHE A 328 -10.14 28.70 3.02
CA PHE A 328 -8.78 28.21 3.26
C PHE A 328 -8.23 27.44 2.05
N ALA A 329 -8.97 26.47 1.55
CA ALA A 329 -8.57 25.66 0.39
C ALA A 329 -8.32 26.56 -0.83
N SER A 330 -9.22 27.51 -1.11
CA SER A 330 -9.08 28.48 -2.20
C SER A 330 -7.83 29.35 -2.06
N LYS A 331 -7.56 29.88 -0.85
CA LYS A 331 -6.39 30.72 -0.59
C LYS A 331 -5.07 30.02 -0.86
N PHE A 332 -4.98 28.75 -0.53
CA PHE A 332 -3.75 27.97 -0.66
C PHE A 332 -3.69 27.07 -1.90
N GLY A 333 -4.70 27.14 -2.78
CA GLY A 333 -4.75 26.36 -4.02
C GLY A 333 -5.00 24.88 -3.81
N ILE A 334 -5.60 24.49 -2.68
CA ILE A 334 -6.05 23.12 -2.41
C ILE A 334 -7.31 22.86 -3.24
N PRO A 335 -7.30 21.83 -4.12
CA PRO A 335 -8.39 21.65 -5.08
C PRO A 335 -9.70 21.17 -4.47
N TYR A 336 -9.67 20.58 -3.26
CA TYR A 336 -10.83 19.91 -2.68
C TYR A 336 -10.95 20.14 -1.17
N ILE A 337 -12.20 20.01 -0.67
CA ILE A 337 -12.48 19.68 0.73
C ILE A 337 -13.18 18.32 0.79
N ILE A 338 -12.95 17.52 1.83
CA ILE A 338 -13.81 16.39 2.19
C ILE A 338 -14.81 16.89 3.24
N MET A 339 -16.06 16.56 3.05
CA MET A 339 -17.07 16.62 4.07
C MET A 339 -17.28 15.20 4.60
N ASP A 340 -16.77 14.98 5.80
CA ASP A 340 -16.80 13.69 6.49
C ASP A 340 -18.22 13.41 7.06
N GLU A 341 -18.36 12.39 7.91
CA GLU A 341 -19.66 12.06 8.52
C GLU A 341 -20.35 13.28 9.14
N GLY A 342 -21.61 13.51 8.83
CA GLY A 342 -22.40 14.65 9.32
C GLY A 342 -22.89 15.59 8.25
N TRP A 343 -22.41 15.49 7.01
CA TRP A 343 -22.93 16.27 5.88
C TRP A 343 -24.34 15.86 5.45
N ALA A 344 -24.71 14.59 5.62
CA ALA A 344 -26.03 14.04 5.37
C ALA A 344 -26.84 13.93 6.68
N LYS A 345 -28.15 13.81 6.55
CA LYS A 345 -29.08 13.64 7.66
C LYS A 345 -28.81 12.35 8.44
N SER A 346 -28.37 11.31 7.77
CA SER A 346 -27.91 10.05 8.37
C SER A 346 -26.91 9.35 7.45
N THR A 347 -26.12 8.44 8.01
CA THR A 347 -25.15 7.62 7.25
C THR A 347 -25.78 6.78 6.15
N ARG A 348 -27.08 6.44 6.27
CA ARG A 348 -27.81 5.59 5.30
C ARG A 348 -28.63 6.36 4.26
N ASP A 349 -28.79 7.67 4.44
CA ASP A 349 -29.52 8.52 3.49
C ASP A 349 -28.57 9.48 2.76
N PRO A 350 -28.05 9.09 1.60
CA PRO A 350 -27.11 9.93 0.86
C PRO A 350 -27.80 11.03 0.03
N TYR A 351 -29.13 11.12 0.07
CA TYR A 351 -29.90 12.04 -0.76
C TYR A 351 -30.44 13.24 0.01
N THR A 352 -30.46 13.16 1.34
CA THR A 352 -30.95 14.24 2.19
C THR A 352 -29.78 14.90 2.94
N PRO A 353 -29.33 16.10 2.52
CA PRO A 353 -28.30 16.82 3.27
C PRO A 353 -28.76 17.17 4.69
N ASN A 354 -27.78 17.32 5.60
CA ASN A 354 -28.02 17.86 6.92
C ASN A 354 -28.49 19.32 6.80
N PRO A 355 -29.65 19.70 7.36
CA PRO A 355 -30.20 21.05 7.23
C PRO A 355 -29.28 22.17 7.73
N LYS A 356 -28.36 21.86 8.66
CA LYS A 356 -27.39 22.83 9.18
C LYS A 356 -26.22 23.09 8.22
N VAL A 357 -26.00 22.20 7.27
CA VAL A 357 -24.85 22.22 6.37
C VAL A 357 -25.15 22.99 5.08
N ASP A 358 -26.37 22.91 4.54
CA ASP A 358 -26.77 23.46 3.24
C ASP A 358 -25.77 23.07 2.12
N LEU A 359 -25.73 21.78 1.80
CA LEU A 359 -24.78 21.23 0.83
C LEU A 359 -24.84 21.91 -0.54
N HIS A 360 -26.03 22.26 -1.02
CA HIS A 360 -26.18 22.89 -2.35
C HIS A 360 -25.59 24.30 -2.39
N GLU A 361 -25.73 25.07 -1.32
CA GLU A 361 -25.05 26.35 -1.17
C GLU A 361 -23.53 26.17 -1.11
N LEU A 362 -23.02 25.15 -0.41
CA LEU A 362 -21.58 24.86 -0.35
C LEU A 362 -21.03 24.45 -1.71
N ILE A 363 -21.76 23.65 -2.51
CA ILE A 363 -21.36 23.30 -3.88
C ILE A 363 -21.25 24.56 -4.75
N ARG A 364 -22.24 25.46 -4.68
CA ARG A 364 -22.23 26.74 -5.39
C ARG A 364 -21.02 27.59 -4.95
N TYR A 365 -20.85 27.78 -3.66
CA TYR A 365 -19.75 28.55 -3.08
C TYR A 365 -18.37 27.97 -3.42
N GLY A 366 -18.20 26.65 -3.31
CA GLY A 366 -16.97 25.96 -3.70
C GLY A 366 -16.63 26.16 -5.19
N LYS A 367 -17.65 26.10 -6.06
CA LYS A 367 -17.47 26.37 -7.50
C LYS A 367 -16.98 27.82 -7.76
N GLU A 368 -17.50 28.80 -7.04
CA GLU A 368 -17.05 30.20 -7.14
C GLU A 368 -15.61 30.38 -6.66
N LYS A 369 -15.19 29.58 -5.71
CA LYS A 369 -13.84 29.58 -5.12
C LYS A 369 -12.86 28.63 -5.81
N ASN A 370 -13.27 27.90 -6.84
CA ASN A 370 -12.50 26.83 -7.51
C ASN A 370 -12.09 25.69 -6.57
N VAL A 371 -12.94 25.35 -5.61
CA VAL A 371 -12.76 24.24 -4.66
C VAL A 371 -13.87 23.23 -4.85
N GLY A 372 -13.50 21.99 -5.12
CA GLY A 372 -14.44 20.87 -5.25
C GLY A 372 -14.82 20.28 -3.90
N ILE A 373 -16.00 19.67 -3.83
CA ILE A 373 -16.47 18.95 -2.64
C ILE A 373 -16.39 17.45 -2.91
N VAL A 374 -15.79 16.72 -1.97
CA VAL A 374 -15.76 15.27 -1.87
C VAL A 374 -16.63 14.86 -0.68
N LEU A 375 -17.50 13.88 -0.85
CA LEU A 375 -18.41 13.42 0.21
C LEU A 375 -17.95 12.07 0.76
N TRP A 376 -17.92 11.96 2.07
CA TRP A 376 -17.70 10.69 2.76
C TRP A 376 -18.97 9.83 2.78
N LEU A 377 -18.79 8.53 2.59
CA LEU A 377 -19.87 7.54 2.58
C LEU A 377 -19.37 6.22 3.19
N THR A 378 -20.28 5.45 3.78
CA THR A 378 -19.99 4.06 4.08
C THR A 378 -20.16 3.18 2.85
N TRP A 379 -19.41 2.08 2.76
CA TRP A 379 -19.57 1.12 1.66
C TRP A 379 -21.01 0.58 1.59
N LEU A 380 -21.66 0.38 2.78
CA LEU A 380 -23.02 -0.13 2.86
C LEU A 380 -24.04 0.85 2.28
N THR A 381 -23.82 2.15 2.47
CA THR A 381 -24.65 3.20 1.87
C THR A 381 -24.52 3.18 0.35
N VAL A 382 -23.31 3.04 -0.18
CA VAL A 382 -23.08 2.92 -1.63
C VAL A 382 -23.70 1.65 -2.18
N GLU A 383 -23.51 0.50 -1.51
CA GLU A 383 -24.08 -0.79 -1.93
C GLU A 383 -25.62 -0.73 -2.08
N ASN A 384 -26.28 -0.03 -1.17
CA ASN A 384 -27.73 0.09 -1.18
C ASN A 384 -28.26 1.19 -2.12
N ASN A 385 -27.40 2.04 -2.67
CA ASN A 385 -27.77 3.26 -3.40
C ASN A 385 -26.84 3.56 -4.57
N PHE A 386 -26.58 2.63 -5.48
CA PHE A 386 -25.65 2.87 -6.61
C PHE A 386 -26.03 4.07 -7.50
N ASP A 387 -27.31 4.46 -7.54
CA ASP A 387 -27.76 5.65 -8.27
C ASP A 387 -27.22 6.98 -7.70
N LEU A 388 -26.66 6.95 -6.48
CA LEU A 388 -26.09 8.14 -5.84
C LEU A 388 -25.00 8.81 -6.68
N PHE A 389 -24.21 8.03 -7.42
CA PHE A 389 -23.14 8.60 -8.26
C PHE A 389 -23.69 9.51 -9.36
N LYS A 390 -24.83 9.15 -9.95
CA LYS A 390 -25.55 10.00 -10.91
C LYS A 390 -26.04 11.28 -10.24
N THR A 391 -26.72 11.13 -9.12
CA THR A 391 -27.26 12.27 -8.35
C THR A 391 -26.15 13.23 -7.91
N PHE A 392 -25.03 12.70 -7.41
CA PHE A 392 -23.91 13.54 -6.98
C PHE A 392 -23.23 14.27 -8.14
N ASN A 393 -23.14 13.62 -9.30
CA ASN A 393 -22.66 14.28 -10.49
C ASN A 393 -23.60 15.42 -10.93
N GLU A 394 -24.91 15.22 -10.89
CA GLU A 394 -25.93 16.25 -11.18
C GLU A 394 -25.85 17.42 -10.19
N TRP A 395 -25.57 17.16 -8.91
CA TRP A 395 -25.33 18.19 -7.91
C TRP A 395 -24.03 18.96 -8.13
N GLY A 396 -23.04 18.35 -8.79
CA GLY A 396 -21.73 18.96 -9.04
C GLY A 396 -20.64 18.54 -8.03
N ILE A 397 -20.88 17.48 -7.26
CA ILE A 397 -19.89 16.84 -6.37
C ILE A 397 -18.70 16.35 -7.19
N LYS A 398 -17.49 16.48 -6.65
CA LYS A 398 -16.22 16.17 -7.34
C LYS A 398 -15.62 14.82 -6.96
N GLY A 399 -16.16 14.16 -5.96
CA GLY A 399 -15.69 12.84 -5.58
C GLY A 399 -16.40 12.27 -4.38
N VAL A 400 -16.08 11.03 -4.08
CA VAL A 400 -16.53 10.31 -2.89
C VAL A 400 -15.36 9.62 -2.21
N LYS A 401 -15.36 9.61 -0.88
CA LYS A 401 -14.52 8.78 -0.03
C LYS A 401 -15.38 7.70 0.57
N ILE A 402 -15.13 6.44 0.20
CA ILE A 402 -15.90 5.28 0.66
C ILE A 402 -15.13 4.60 1.78
N ASP A 403 -15.78 4.40 2.91
CA ASP A 403 -15.18 3.94 4.16
C ASP A 403 -15.84 2.67 4.72
N PHE A 404 -15.24 2.09 5.75
CA PHE A 404 -15.69 0.91 6.49
C PHE A 404 -15.69 -0.41 5.70
N MET A 405 -14.90 -0.52 4.63
CA MET A 405 -14.69 -1.78 3.90
C MET A 405 -13.71 -2.67 4.67
N ASP A 406 -14.12 -3.14 5.80
CA ASP A 406 -13.33 -3.83 6.82
C ASP A 406 -13.14 -5.33 6.55
N ARG A 407 -13.18 -5.75 5.28
CA ARG A 407 -13.06 -7.15 4.86
C ARG A 407 -12.21 -7.28 3.59
N SER A 408 -11.72 -8.50 3.33
CA SER A 408 -10.86 -8.83 2.19
C SER A 408 -11.25 -10.16 1.52
N ASP A 409 -12.48 -10.63 1.74
CA ASP A 409 -13.03 -11.79 1.04
C ASP A 409 -13.34 -11.47 -0.44
N GLN A 410 -13.59 -12.49 -1.26
CA GLN A 410 -13.88 -12.34 -2.68
C GLN A 410 -15.01 -11.34 -2.95
N TRP A 411 -16.08 -11.36 -2.15
CA TRP A 411 -17.22 -10.47 -2.33
C TRP A 411 -16.80 -8.99 -2.19
N MET A 412 -16.02 -8.69 -1.17
CA MET A 412 -15.54 -7.33 -0.93
C MET A 412 -14.52 -6.87 -2.00
N VAL A 413 -13.62 -7.75 -2.45
CA VAL A 413 -12.74 -7.44 -3.58
C VAL A 413 -13.56 -7.14 -4.84
N ASN A 414 -14.58 -7.94 -5.14
CA ASN A 414 -15.49 -7.70 -6.27
C ASN A 414 -16.31 -6.42 -6.09
N TYR A 415 -16.62 -6.02 -4.86
CA TYR A 415 -17.27 -4.76 -4.57
C TYR A 415 -16.43 -3.57 -5.04
N TYR A 416 -15.13 -3.53 -4.75
CA TYR A 416 -14.23 -2.47 -5.24
C TYR A 416 -14.24 -2.36 -6.76
N GLU A 417 -14.13 -3.48 -7.46
CA GLU A 417 -14.17 -3.49 -8.93
C GLU A 417 -15.53 -3.04 -9.47
N ARG A 418 -16.62 -3.50 -8.85
CA ARG A 418 -17.98 -3.13 -9.24
C ARG A 418 -18.21 -1.64 -9.10
N VAL A 419 -17.83 -1.06 -7.96
CA VAL A 419 -17.95 0.40 -7.74
C VAL A 419 -17.14 1.16 -8.78
N ALA A 420 -15.88 0.78 -9.05
CA ALA A 420 -15.05 1.43 -10.05
C ALA A 420 -15.63 1.33 -11.47
N LYS A 421 -16.27 0.21 -11.83
CA LYS A 421 -16.93 0.00 -13.13
C LYS A 421 -18.26 0.75 -13.25
N GLU A 422 -19.05 0.82 -12.17
CA GLU A 422 -20.32 1.55 -12.11
C GLU A 422 -20.13 3.05 -12.01
N TYR A 423 -18.97 3.50 -11.53
CA TYR A 423 -18.59 4.89 -11.37
C TYR A 423 -18.27 5.53 -12.73
N LYS A 424 -19.30 5.83 -13.48
CA LYS A 424 -19.22 6.35 -14.87
C LYS A 424 -19.05 7.87 -14.97
N TYR A 425 -18.98 8.54 -13.85
CA TYR A 425 -18.99 10.00 -13.79
C TYR A 425 -17.58 10.54 -13.49
N PRO A 426 -17.14 11.64 -14.12
CA PRO A 426 -15.80 12.20 -13.97
C PRO A 426 -15.64 12.86 -12.60
N ASN A 427 -15.21 12.10 -11.61
CA ASN A 427 -15.03 12.52 -10.23
C ASN A 427 -13.85 11.78 -9.59
N ILE A 428 -13.50 12.14 -8.36
CA ILE A 428 -12.52 11.42 -7.55
C ILE A 428 -13.23 10.28 -6.82
N LEU A 429 -12.66 9.09 -6.88
CA LEU A 429 -13.04 7.95 -6.09
C LEU A 429 -11.88 7.58 -5.17
N SER A 430 -12.10 7.61 -3.87
CA SER A 430 -11.16 7.17 -2.85
C SER A 430 -11.80 6.10 -1.98
N TYR A 431 -11.01 5.11 -1.60
CA TYR A 431 -11.39 4.07 -0.65
C TYR A 431 -10.53 4.22 0.61
N GLU A 432 -11.18 4.27 1.76
CA GLU A 432 -10.55 4.27 3.04
C GLU A 432 -10.62 2.89 3.69
N GLY A 433 -9.78 2.65 4.68
CA GLY A 433 -9.77 1.40 5.46
C GLY A 433 -9.09 0.24 4.75
N VAL A 434 -8.58 0.42 3.55
CA VAL A 434 -7.78 -0.59 2.88
C VAL A 434 -6.33 -0.46 3.33
N ARG A 435 -6.07 -0.81 4.59
CA ARG A 435 -4.71 -0.81 5.16
C ARG A 435 -4.06 0.58 5.18
N GLY A 436 -4.88 1.60 5.40
CA GLY A 436 -4.44 2.97 5.64
C GLY A 436 -3.90 3.17 7.06
N MET A 437 -3.51 4.37 7.34
CA MET A 437 -3.16 4.85 8.68
C MET A 437 -3.58 6.30 8.76
N GLU A 438 -4.73 6.57 9.32
CA GLU A 438 -5.12 7.92 9.65
C GLU A 438 -4.30 8.48 10.83
N GLN A 439 -4.32 9.78 11.02
CA GLN A 439 -3.62 10.47 12.11
C GLN A 439 -4.31 10.22 13.46
N MET A 440 -4.38 8.96 13.87
CA MET A 440 -5.05 8.46 15.07
C MET A 440 -4.07 7.80 16.03
N GLY A 441 -4.53 7.40 17.19
CA GLY A 441 -3.71 6.68 18.17
C GLY A 441 -3.05 5.44 17.56
N GLY A 442 -1.71 5.40 17.56
CA GLY A 442 -0.92 4.36 16.90
C GLY A 442 -0.09 4.84 15.71
N CYS A 443 -0.33 6.05 15.20
CA CYS A 443 0.49 6.67 14.15
C CYS A 443 1.78 7.27 14.75
N TYR A 444 2.53 6.47 15.50
CA TYR A 444 3.80 6.88 16.09
C TYR A 444 4.94 6.73 15.09
N PRO A 445 5.98 7.57 15.12
CA PRO A 445 7.15 7.44 14.26
C PRO A 445 7.79 6.06 14.26
N ASP A 446 7.82 5.34 15.40
CA ASP A 446 8.34 3.97 15.50
C ASP A 446 7.51 2.94 14.70
N ASN A 447 6.24 3.22 14.43
CA ASN A 447 5.38 2.44 13.56
C ASN A 447 5.38 3.01 12.13
N SER A 448 5.22 4.32 11.99
CA SER A 448 5.10 5.00 10.71
C SER A 448 6.36 4.88 9.86
N ILE A 449 7.54 4.69 10.49
CA ILE A 449 8.81 4.49 9.80
C ILE A 449 8.82 3.23 8.90
N TYR A 450 7.98 2.24 9.16
CA TYR A 450 7.84 1.05 8.33
C TYR A 450 6.95 1.27 7.09
N LEU A 451 6.07 2.27 7.11
CA LEU A 451 5.09 2.50 6.04
C LEU A 451 5.72 2.70 4.65
N PRO A 452 6.79 3.51 4.48
CA PRO A 452 7.42 3.69 3.18
C PRO A 452 8.02 2.38 2.62
N PHE A 453 8.59 1.54 3.51
CA PHE A 453 9.27 0.29 3.15
C PHE A 453 8.32 -0.89 2.94
N MET A 454 7.11 -0.80 3.45
CA MET A 454 6.12 -1.87 3.39
C MET A 454 4.89 -1.41 2.63
N ARG A 455 4.07 -0.54 3.24
CA ARG A 455 2.77 -0.17 2.66
C ARG A 455 2.91 0.62 1.36
N ASN A 456 3.76 1.66 1.31
CA ASN A 456 4.02 2.40 0.08
C ASN A 456 4.97 1.70 -0.89
N ALA A 457 5.72 0.69 -0.45
CA ALA A 457 6.47 -0.16 -1.37
C ALA A 457 5.56 -0.93 -2.35
N VAL A 458 4.32 -1.22 -1.95
CA VAL A 458 3.35 -1.99 -2.75
C VAL A 458 2.19 -1.17 -3.31
N GLY A 459 2.05 0.09 -2.91
CA GLY A 459 0.99 0.98 -3.43
C GLY A 459 0.64 2.15 -2.51
N PRO A 460 -0.31 2.98 -2.92
CA PRO A 460 -0.75 4.11 -2.11
C PRO A 460 -1.48 3.66 -0.84
N MET A 461 -1.57 4.58 0.11
CA MET A 461 -2.31 4.39 1.34
C MET A 461 -3.11 5.64 1.69
N ASP A 462 -4.12 5.48 2.53
CA ASP A 462 -4.75 6.58 3.23
C ASP A 462 -3.88 6.97 4.45
N TYR A 463 -3.51 8.22 4.53
CA TYR A 463 -2.75 8.80 5.62
C TYR A 463 -2.99 10.30 5.68
N THR A 464 -3.12 10.85 6.88
CA THR A 464 -3.47 12.26 7.12
C THR A 464 -2.34 12.99 7.83
N PRO A 465 -1.29 13.43 7.13
CA PRO A 465 -0.19 14.18 7.71
C PRO A 465 -0.54 15.65 7.94
N GLY A 466 0.39 16.40 8.54
CA GLY A 466 0.33 17.85 8.61
C GLY A 466 -0.23 18.43 9.90
N ALA A 467 -0.26 17.64 10.98
CA ALA A 467 -0.60 18.19 12.28
C ALA A 467 0.33 19.35 12.66
N MET A 468 -0.23 20.51 12.95
CA MET A 468 0.52 21.69 13.36
C MET A 468 0.83 21.70 14.88
N ILE A 469 0.07 20.94 15.67
CA ILE A 469 0.41 20.67 17.07
C ILE A 469 1.16 19.34 17.11
N SER A 470 2.46 19.41 17.32
CA SER A 470 3.38 18.28 17.34
C SER A 470 3.99 18.13 18.73
N MET A 471 4.09 16.90 19.22
CA MET A 471 4.58 16.59 20.58
C MET A 471 5.57 15.42 20.54
N GLN A 472 6.49 15.40 21.52
CA GLN A 472 7.28 14.20 21.78
C GLN A 472 6.46 13.20 22.63
N PRO A 473 6.74 11.89 22.58
CA PRO A 473 5.90 10.86 23.23
C PRO A 473 5.68 11.08 24.73
N ASN A 474 6.70 11.55 25.44
CA ASN A 474 6.66 11.75 26.88
C ASN A 474 5.74 12.89 27.37
N VAL A 475 5.37 13.79 26.46
CA VAL A 475 4.48 14.94 26.75
C VAL A 475 3.19 14.89 25.92
N TYR A 476 2.98 13.83 25.15
CA TYR A 476 1.83 13.70 24.27
C TYR A 476 0.51 13.73 25.04
N ARG A 477 -0.34 14.65 24.62
CA ARG A 477 -1.72 14.80 25.10
C ARG A 477 -2.55 15.26 23.91
N ALA A 478 -3.49 14.47 23.50
CA ALA A 478 -4.40 14.82 22.41
C ALA A 478 -5.81 14.37 22.76
N GLU A 479 -6.75 15.28 22.64
CA GLU A 479 -8.18 15.02 22.83
C GLU A 479 -8.95 15.99 21.95
N ARG A 480 -9.86 15.46 21.13
CA ARG A 480 -10.68 16.31 20.26
C ARG A 480 -11.42 17.39 21.07
N PRO A 481 -11.49 18.62 20.57
CA PRO A 481 -11.00 19.11 19.27
C PRO A 481 -9.52 19.51 19.25
N ASN A 482 -8.77 19.31 20.33
CA ASN A 482 -7.35 19.67 20.44
C ASN A 482 -6.45 18.50 20.04
N SER A 483 -6.59 18.05 18.81
CA SER A 483 -5.81 16.96 18.27
C SER A 483 -4.34 17.34 18.09
N ALA A 484 -3.44 16.37 18.31
CA ALA A 484 -2.00 16.53 18.18
C ALA A 484 -1.37 15.26 17.62
N SER A 485 -0.18 15.35 17.04
CA SER A 485 0.59 14.20 16.56
C SER A 485 1.88 14.02 17.36
N ILE A 486 2.44 12.81 17.31
CA ILE A 486 3.80 12.52 17.75
C ILE A 486 4.76 12.71 16.58
N GLY A 487 5.95 13.25 16.87
CA GLY A 487 6.95 13.63 15.89
C GLY A 487 7.08 15.14 15.77
N THR A 488 8.17 15.61 15.15
CA THR A 488 8.42 17.03 15.03
C THR A 488 7.59 17.71 13.95
N ARG A 489 7.57 19.03 13.91
CA ARG A 489 6.97 19.81 12.83
C ARG A 489 7.60 19.46 11.49
N ALA A 490 8.93 19.40 11.42
CA ALA A 490 9.65 19.03 10.20
C ALA A 490 9.32 17.59 9.75
N TYR A 491 9.11 16.66 10.71
CA TYR A 491 8.62 15.32 10.43
C TYR A 491 7.25 15.37 9.73
N GLN A 492 6.27 16.12 10.25
CA GLN A 492 4.94 16.23 9.65
C GLN A 492 4.97 16.80 8.23
N LEU A 493 5.85 17.76 7.97
CA LEU A 493 6.06 18.31 6.62
C LEU A 493 6.66 17.29 5.67
N ALA A 494 7.65 16.52 6.13
CA ALA A 494 8.33 15.50 5.34
C ALA A 494 7.38 14.39 4.86
N LEU A 495 6.35 14.03 5.65
CA LEU A 495 5.40 12.98 5.30
C LEU A 495 4.62 13.27 4.01
N PHE A 496 4.40 14.54 3.65
CA PHE A 496 3.78 14.91 2.38
C PHE A 496 4.63 14.52 1.15
N VAL A 497 5.95 14.45 1.33
CA VAL A 497 6.88 14.00 0.28
C VAL A 497 7.07 12.49 0.30
N ILE A 498 7.20 11.90 1.50
CA ILE A 498 7.57 10.49 1.68
C ILE A 498 6.39 9.57 1.36
N PHE A 499 5.21 9.84 1.92
CA PHE A 499 4.05 8.97 1.76
C PHE A 499 3.33 9.20 0.43
N GLU A 500 2.72 8.15 -0.07
CA GLU A 500 2.04 8.13 -1.35
C GLU A 500 0.54 7.97 -1.18
N SER A 501 -0.19 8.98 -1.64
CA SER A 501 -1.65 9.00 -1.71
C SER A 501 -2.08 9.86 -2.89
N GLY A 502 -3.00 9.37 -3.71
CA GLY A 502 -3.56 10.15 -4.81
C GLY A 502 -4.55 11.22 -4.34
N LEU A 503 -5.11 11.04 -3.15
CA LEU A 503 -5.93 12.03 -2.44
C LEU A 503 -5.30 12.26 -1.06
N GLN A 504 -4.45 13.28 -0.95
CA GLN A 504 -3.65 13.52 0.23
C GLN A 504 -4.36 14.50 1.17
N MET A 505 -4.78 14.02 2.34
CA MET A 505 -5.54 14.78 3.31
C MET A 505 -4.65 15.61 4.23
N LEU A 506 -5.03 16.87 4.47
CA LEU A 506 -4.45 17.72 5.49
C LEU A 506 -5.20 17.50 6.81
N ALA A 507 -4.50 17.00 7.83
CA ALA A 507 -5.11 16.58 9.08
C ALA A 507 -5.69 17.73 9.92
N ASP A 508 -5.03 18.90 9.91
CA ASP A 508 -5.35 19.97 10.86
C ASP A 508 -6.42 20.94 10.35
N ASN A 509 -6.97 21.75 11.25
CA ASN A 509 -7.96 22.75 10.87
C ASN A 509 -7.30 24.00 10.25
N PRO A 510 -8.04 24.78 9.44
CA PRO A 510 -7.50 25.96 8.78
C PRO A 510 -6.90 27.00 9.72
N THR A 511 -7.43 27.15 10.94
CA THR A 511 -6.89 28.10 11.94
C THR A 511 -5.41 27.86 12.21
N LEU A 512 -5.03 26.59 12.40
CA LEU A 512 -3.64 26.22 12.70
C LEU A 512 -2.74 26.36 11.47
N TYR A 513 -3.27 26.09 10.29
CA TYR A 513 -2.56 26.30 9.03
C TYR A 513 -2.35 27.80 8.73
N TYR A 514 -3.32 28.67 8.98
CA TYR A 514 -3.14 30.12 8.86
C TYR A 514 -2.06 30.67 9.83
N ARG A 515 -1.99 30.14 11.04
CA ARG A 515 -0.96 30.53 12.03
C ARG A 515 0.43 30.02 11.71
N ASN A 516 0.57 29.06 10.80
CA ASN A 516 1.83 28.47 10.38
C ASN A 516 1.92 28.52 8.83
N GLU A 517 1.80 29.75 8.29
CA GLU A 517 1.62 29.97 6.86
C GLU A 517 2.80 29.46 6.02
N ASP A 518 4.04 29.58 6.49
CA ASP A 518 5.23 29.06 5.81
C ASP A 518 5.19 27.53 5.66
N CYS A 519 4.85 26.81 6.73
CA CYS A 519 4.62 25.37 6.69
C CYS A 519 3.48 25.01 5.73
N THR A 520 2.37 25.74 5.78
CA THR A 520 1.21 25.52 4.93
C THR A 520 1.55 25.72 3.45
N ARG A 521 2.28 26.78 3.11
CA ARG A 521 2.74 27.02 1.73
C ARG A 521 3.68 25.90 1.23
N PHE A 522 4.54 25.35 2.10
CA PHE A 522 5.32 24.18 1.74
C PHE A 522 4.39 23.00 1.45
N ILE A 523 3.49 22.63 2.38
CA ILE A 523 2.56 21.51 2.23
C ILE A 523 1.81 21.62 0.90
N THR A 524 1.20 22.76 0.63
CA THR A 524 0.35 22.96 -0.55
C THR A 524 1.14 23.07 -1.86
N SER A 525 2.46 23.24 -1.79
CA SER A 525 3.36 23.16 -2.95
C SER A 525 3.73 21.73 -3.35
N VAL A 526 3.58 20.76 -2.44
CA VAL A 526 3.97 19.36 -2.67
C VAL A 526 2.93 18.68 -3.57
N PRO A 527 3.33 18.15 -4.72
CA PRO A 527 2.42 17.42 -5.61
C PRO A 527 2.12 16.03 -5.08
N VAL A 528 1.01 15.45 -5.51
CA VAL A 528 0.61 14.06 -5.14
C VAL A 528 0.99 13.02 -6.20
N THR A 529 1.51 13.47 -7.35
CA THR A 529 2.02 12.60 -8.43
C THR A 529 3.42 13.04 -8.83
N TRP A 530 4.26 12.07 -9.20
CA TRP A 530 5.68 12.29 -9.38
C TRP A 530 6.19 11.78 -10.71
N ASP A 531 7.20 12.45 -11.25
CA ASP A 531 7.89 12.04 -12.46
C ASP A 531 9.04 11.09 -12.16
N GLU A 532 9.66 11.26 -10.98
CA GLU A 532 10.84 10.52 -10.55
C GLU A 532 10.95 10.49 -9.02
N THR A 533 11.41 9.37 -8.48
CA THR A 533 11.73 9.17 -7.07
C THR A 533 13.15 8.65 -6.94
N VAL A 534 13.94 9.25 -6.05
CA VAL A 534 15.32 8.85 -5.72
C VAL A 534 15.43 8.68 -4.22
N ALA A 535 15.66 7.47 -3.76
CA ALA A 535 15.94 7.19 -2.36
C ALA A 535 17.40 7.53 -2.06
N LEU A 536 17.62 8.47 -1.14
CA LEU A 536 18.94 9.01 -0.83
C LEU A 536 19.61 8.23 0.30
N GLU A 537 18.91 8.09 1.42
CA GLU A 537 19.36 7.33 2.60
C GLU A 537 18.19 6.53 3.18
N ALA A 538 18.39 5.26 3.47
CA ALA A 538 17.33 4.42 4.00
C ALA A 538 17.85 3.29 4.87
N LYS A 539 17.12 3.03 5.97
CA LYS A 539 17.21 1.82 6.77
C LYS A 539 15.83 1.51 7.35
N ALA A 540 15.26 0.40 6.92
CA ALA A 540 13.91 0.01 7.32
C ALA A 540 13.79 -0.05 8.86
N GLY A 541 12.76 0.63 9.38
CA GLY A 541 12.54 0.75 10.81
C GLY A 541 13.38 1.80 11.54
N GLU A 542 14.28 2.53 10.85
CA GLU A 542 15.11 3.55 11.48
C GLU A 542 15.00 4.94 10.84
N TYR A 543 15.18 5.04 9.53
CA TYR A 543 15.12 6.31 8.80
C TYR A 543 14.88 6.12 7.31
N ALA A 544 14.36 7.18 6.68
CA ALA A 544 14.24 7.30 5.23
C ALA A 544 14.45 8.76 4.80
N ILE A 545 15.22 8.99 3.76
CA ILE A 545 15.39 10.29 3.09
C ILE A 545 15.18 10.05 1.59
N ILE A 546 14.20 10.72 1.00
CA ILE A 546 13.81 10.57 -0.41
C ILE A 546 13.79 11.92 -1.09
N ALA A 547 14.23 11.99 -2.34
CA ALA A 547 13.99 13.11 -3.25
C ALA A 547 12.97 12.70 -4.30
N LYS A 548 11.97 13.54 -4.57
CA LYS A 548 10.97 13.32 -5.61
C LYS A 548 10.86 14.53 -6.53
N ARG A 549 10.72 14.29 -7.83
CA ARG A 549 10.65 15.35 -8.85
C ARG A 549 9.26 15.45 -9.49
N LYS A 550 8.84 16.71 -9.68
CA LYS A 550 7.70 17.04 -10.53
C LYS A 550 8.05 18.23 -11.42
N GLY A 551 8.05 18.01 -12.72
CA GLY A 551 8.57 19.02 -13.67
C GLY A 551 10.03 19.35 -13.38
N ASP A 552 10.32 20.62 -13.14
CA ASP A 552 11.67 21.12 -12.81
C ASP A 552 11.93 21.23 -11.30
N LYS A 553 10.92 20.97 -10.45
CA LYS A 553 11.06 21.06 -8.99
C LYS A 553 11.37 19.72 -8.37
N TRP A 554 12.24 19.73 -7.37
CA TRP A 554 12.51 18.60 -6.50
C TRP A 554 12.01 18.86 -5.09
N PHE A 555 11.58 17.83 -4.44
CA PHE A 555 11.14 17.84 -3.04
C PHE A 555 11.90 16.77 -2.28
N ILE A 556 12.46 17.12 -1.12
CA ILE A 556 13.14 16.18 -0.23
C ILE A 556 12.29 15.97 1.01
N GLY A 557 12.08 14.72 1.40
CA GLY A 557 11.47 14.34 2.67
C GLY A 557 12.39 13.40 3.43
N GLY A 558 12.65 13.71 4.71
CA GLY A 558 13.42 12.88 5.63
C GLY A 558 12.63 12.59 6.89
N MET A 559 12.64 11.34 7.35
CA MET A 559 11.98 10.91 8.60
C MET A 559 12.85 9.96 9.41
N THR A 560 12.70 10.00 10.73
CA THR A 560 13.38 9.09 11.66
C THR A 560 12.46 8.69 12.82
N ASN A 561 12.80 7.58 13.47
CA ASN A 561 12.09 7.05 14.62
C ASN A 561 12.66 7.56 15.96
N ASN A 562 12.23 6.94 17.07
CA ASN A 562 12.68 7.25 18.44
C ASN A 562 14.00 6.56 18.84
N GLY A 563 14.59 5.73 17.96
CA GLY A 563 15.72 4.84 18.32
C GLY A 563 17.03 5.55 18.67
N GLN A 564 17.24 6.79 18.20
CA GLN A 564 18.44 7.59 18.51
C GLN A 564 18.04 9.03 18.84
N THR A 565 18.87 9.69 19.66
CA THR A 565 18.63 11.09 20.06
C THR A 565 18.73 12.04 18.89
N GLU A 566 19.68 11.80 18.00
CA GLU A 566 19.93 12.57 16.77
C GLU A 566 20.59 11.66 15.73
N ARG A 567 20.29 11.91 14.45
CA ARG A 567 20.97 11.34 13.30
C ARG A 567 21.43 12.46 12.37
N GLU A 568 22.60 12.30 11.79
CA GLU A 568 23.17 13.23 10.80
C GLU A 568 23.56 12.46 9.53
N PHE A 569 23.19 13.00 8.39
CA PHE A 569 23.46 12.41 7.08
C PHE A 569 24.11 13.42 6.15
N ALA A 570 25.07 12.96 5.33
CA ALA A 570 25.70 13.71 4.27
C ALA A 570 25.09 13.32 2.93
N VAL A 571 24.01 13.99 2.54
CA VAL A 571 23.21 13.66 1.36
C VAL A 571 23.78 14.35 0.12
N LYS A 572 24.15 13.57 -0.88
CA LYS A 572 24.63 14.10 -2.16
C LYS A 572 23.47 14.52 -3.07
N LEU A 573 23.59 15.70 -3.66
CA LEU A 573 22.58 16.24 -4.58
C LEU A 573 22.87 15.89 -6.05
N ASP A 574 23.37 14.68 -6.31
CA ASP A 574 23.76 14.19 -7.64
C ASP A 574 22.58 14.03 -8.60
N PHE A 575 21.34 13.99 -8.09
CA PHE A 575 20.10 13.92 -8.86
C PHE A 575 19.72 15.25 -9.53
N LEU A 576 20.32 16.37 -9.14
CA LEU A 576 20.10 17.67 -9.77
C LEU A 576 20.76 17.72 -11.16
N LYS A 577 20.20 18.51 -12.07
CA LYS A 577 20.81 18.74 -13.39
C LYS A 577 22.18 19.42 -13.24
N LYS A 578 23.15 18.94 -13.97
CA LYS A 578 24.48 19.59 -14.06
C LYS A 578 24.33 20.99 -14.63
N ASP A 579 25.27 21.87 -14.28
CA ASP A 579 25.36 23.25 -14.80
C ASP A 579 24.14 24.16 -14.52
N ARG A 580 23.32 23.81 -13.53
CA ARG A 580 22.21 24.62 -13.05
C ARG A 580 22.34 24.85 -11.54
N ALA A 581 22.20 26.11 -11.13
CA ALA A 581 21.98 26.47 -9.73
C ALA A 581 20.49 26.47 -9.42
N TYR A 582 20.14 26.08 -8.20
CA TYR A 582 18.78 25.98 -7.69
C TYR A 582 18.65 26.76 -6.39
N GLN A 583 17.48 27.29 -6.14
CA GLN A 583 17.09 27.81 -4.83
C GLN A 583 16.46 26.67 -4.02
N MET A 584 17.00 26.40 -2.84
CA MET A 584 16.43 25.45 -1.89
C MET A 584 15.78 26.19 -0.71
N THR A 585 14.57 25.83 -0.35
CA THR A 585 13.94 26.19 0.93
C THR A 585 13.76 24.93 1.74
N SER A 586 14.40 24.86 2.92
CA SER A 586 14.33 23.71 3.83
C SER A 586 13.62 24.03 5.13
N PHE A 587 12.96 23.00 5.67
CA PHE A 587 12.34 22.98 7.00
C PHE A 587 13.05 21.88 7.81
N GLU A 588 13.77 22.29 8.84
CA GLU A 588 14.65 21.43 9.63
C GLU A 588 14.20 21.41 11.10
N ASP A 589 14.50 20.34 11.80
CA ASP A 589 14.32 20.30 13.25
C ASP A 589 15.09 21.44 13.92
N GLY A 590 14.41 22.18 14.81
CA GLY A 590 15.06 23.22 15.61
C GLY A 590 15.94 22.62 16.71
N ILE A 591 16.76 23.46 17.33
CA ILE A 591 17.70 23.02 18.38
C ILE A 591 17.02 22.39 19.59
N ASN A 592 15.75 22.73 19.85
CA ASN A 592 14.95 22.21 20.94
C ASN A 592 13.92 21.16 20.50
N ALA A 593 13.88 20.78 19.22
CA ALA A 593 12.86 19.89 18.68
C ALA A 593 12.76 18.53 19.39
N GLY A 594 13.88 18.04 19.94
CA GLY A 594 13.91 16.83 20.75
C GLY A 594 13.11 16.91 22.07
N ARG A 595 12.72 18.11 22.52
CA ARG A 595 11.88 18.38 23.69
C ARG A 595 10.60 19.14 23.34
N GLN A 596 10.70 20.11 22.45
CA GLN A 596 9.63 20.93 21.92
C GLN A 596 9.43 20.61 20.43
N ALA A 597 8.60 19.64 20.14
CA ALA A 597 8.47 19.07 18.79
C ALA A 597 8.00 20.08 17.72
N MET A 598 7.42 21.21 18.12
CA MET A 598 7.05 22.30 17.22
C MET A 598 8.21 23.24 16.87
N ASP A 599 9.40 23.06 17.49
CA ASP A 599 10.58 23.89 17.17
C ASP A 599 11.19 23.46 15.82
N TYR A 600 11.22 24.39 14.87
CA TYR A 600 11.75 24.15 13.52
C TYR A 600 12.49 25.38 13.02
N ARG A 601 13.26 25.20 11.96
CA ARG A 601 13.95 26.27 11.23
C ARG A 601 13.59 26.22 9.76
N CYS A 602 13.16 27.34 9.21
CA CYS A 602 13.03 27.54 7.77
C CYS A 602 14.26 28.26 7.26
N LYS A 603 14.97 27.68 6.28
CA LYS A 603 16.19 28.24 5.70
C LYS A 603 16.08 28.29 4.19
N SER A 604 16.82 29.25 3.60
CA SER A 604 16.94 29.41 2.16
C SER A 604 18.42 29.39 1.78
N SER A 605 18.78 28.61 0.77
CA SER A 605 20.16 28.47 0.29
C SER A 605 20.19 28.17 -1.20
N GLN A 606 21.32 28.47 -1.85
CA GLN A 606 21.59 28.01 -3.21
C GLN A 606 22.28 26.64 -3.18
N VAL A 607 21.87 25.76 -4.07
CA VAL A 607 22.43 24.41 -4.21
C VAL A 607 22.59 24.06 -5.69
N LYS A 608 23.47 23.09 -5.98
CA LYS A 608 23.76 22.59 -7.33
C LYS A 608 24.09 21.09 -7.31
N ASN A 609 24.13 20.49 -8.47
CA ASN A 609 24.59 19.10 -8.61
C ASN A 609 25.98 18.92 -8.00
N GLY A 610 26.20 17.85 -7.27
CA GLY A 610 27.46 17.51 -6.60
C GLY A 610 27.63 18.14 -5.21
N ASP A 611 26.77 19.07 -4.79
CA ASP A 611 26.78 19.57 -3.41
C ASP A 611 26.39 18.47 -2.42
N VAL A 612 26.90 18.60 -1.19
CA VAL A 612 26.57 17.70 -0.07
C VAL A 612 25.71 18.47 0.93
N LEU A 613 24.49 18.02 1.11
CA LEU A 613 23.55 18.58 2.08
C LEU A 613 23.70 17.84 3.42
N THR A 614 23.96 18.56 4.51
CA THR A 614 23.89 17.98 5.84
C THR A 614 22.46 17.99 6.34
N VAL A 615 21.88 16.79 6.52
CA VAL A 615 20.53 16.59 7.08
C VAL A 615 20.66 16.09 8.52
N LYS A 616 20.15 16.87 9.45
CA LYS A 616 20.07 16.50 10.89
C LYS A 616 18.63 16.30 11.29
N MET A 617 18.35 15.19 11.95
CA MET A 617 17.02 14.87 12.49
C MET A 617 17.15 14.41 13.94
N VAL A 618 16.41 15.05 14.84
CA VAL A 618 16.30 14.59 16.24
C VAL A 618 15.42 13.32 16.31
N ARG A 619 15.30 12.73 17.51
CA ARG A 619 14.34 11.62 17.73
C ARG A 619 12.94 12.01 17.23
N ASN A 620 12.27 11.12 16.51
CA ASN A 620 10.97 11.38 15.90
C ASN A 620 10.95 12.64 15.03
N GLY A 621 12.11 12.96 14.46
CA GLY A 621 12.36 14.18 13.71
C GLY A 621 12.24 13.99 12.21
N GLY A 622 12.37 15.11 11.51
CA GLY A 622 12.29 15.13 10.06
C GLY A 622 13.07 16.26 9.42
N PHE A 623 13.06 16.19 8.09
CA PHE A 623 13.61 17.19 7.20
C PHE A 623 12.73 17.30 5.96
N ALA A 624 12.36 18.50 5.59
CA ALA A 624 11.59 18.73 4.37
C ALA A 624 12.21 19.87 3.57
N ALA A 625 12.25 19.75 2.23
CA ALA A 625 12.76 20.83 1.39
C ALA A 625 12.08 20.84 0.02
N VAL A 626 12.02 22.03 -0.59
CA VAL A 626 11.73 22.24 -2.02
C VAL A 626 12.96 22.86 -2.68
N ILE A 627 13.29 22.39 -3.88
CA ILE A 627 14.43 22.83 -4.70
C ILE A 627 13.88 23.24 -6.07
N GLU A 628 14.03 24.51 -6.47
CA GLU A 628 13.45 25.07 -7.68
C GLU A 628 14.38 26.02 -8.46
#